data_feb55e90564a440350d07cd781d3f91b
#
_entry.id   feb55e90564a440350d07cd781d3f91b
#
_cell.length_a   1.000
_cell.length_b   1.000
_cell.length_c   1.000
_cell.angle_alpha   90.00
_cell.angle_beta   90.00
_cell.angle_gamma   90.00
#
_symmetry.space_group_name_H-M   'P 1'
#
loop_
_entity.id
_entity.type
_entity.pdbx_description
1 polymer ?
#
loop_
_entity_poly.entity_id
_entity_poly.type
_entity_poly.pdbx_seq_one_letter_code
_entity_poly.pdbx_strand_id
1 'polypeptide(L)'
;MRESLLDFLRCPECVATLDLLGQRGQNQEVRTGELACTRCAARYRLEAGVPRMLRAGAPATRTQKSFGRQWQMHSQGSFERDLIYSKSSAECLEDFRRAFNLEDLSSLRNCVILDAGCGSGELTADVARAAPEATVVGMDFSEAAHVAFERCRGIPNVHIVQADLSLPPFPCRSFDFVWSEGVIHHTPNTARSFASLSRLVRPLGKLYVWIYSDRVTTPYRLVRKILHKPYLLPSAALYALSWALALPLHGLNKLREAFRLSRVNHRLASTAYSFYDTLSPEFVHFHSHEEVHGWFARQDFDPVVFLAGSPDIAVCGTKR
;
A
#
# COMPACT_ATOMS: atom_id res chain seq x y z
N MET A 1 -10.60 -4.25 16.06
CA MET A 1 -9.20 -4.61 16.40
C MET A 1 -9.19 -5.82 17.31
N ARG A 2 -8.33 -6.82 17.05
CA ARG A 2 -8.05 -7.89 18.02
C ARG A 2 -6.94 -7.45 18.97
N GLU A 3 -6.98 -7.88 20.24
CA GLU A 3 -5.97 -7.49 21.23
C GLU A 3 -4.55 -7.95 20.87
N SER A 4 -4.40 -9.07 20.17
CA SER A 4 -3.09 -9.56 19.70
C SER A 4 -2.35 -8.57 18.79
N LEU A 5 -3.03 -7.57 18.21
CA LEU A 5 -2.36 -6.50 17.49
C LEU A 5 -1.47 -5.63 18.41
N LEU A 6 -1.80 -5.52 19.71
CA LEU A 6 -0.99 -4.74 20.65
C LEU A 6 0.44 -5.27 20.80
N ASP A 7 0.65 -6.56 20.58
CA ASP A 7 1.99 -7.16 20.63
C ASP A 7 2.90 -6.55 19.55
N PHE A 8 2.32 -6.17 18.42
CA PHE A 8 3.02 -5.55 17.29
C PHE A 8 3.08 -4.03 17.38
N LEU A 9 2.13 -3.37 18.05
CA LEU A 9 2.06 -1.91 18.04
C LEU A 9 3.06 -1.25 18.99
N ARG A 10 3.60 -0.13 18.53
CA ARG A 10 4.43 0.79 19.34
C ARG A 10 4.01 2.22 19.07
N CYS A 11 4.22 3.08 20.04
CA CYS A 11 3.99 4.51 19.89
C CYS A 11 4.87 5.09 18.77
N PRO A 12 4.31 5.71 17.71
CA PRO A 12 5.10 6.32 16.62
C PRO A 12 6.04 7.42 17.10
N GLU A 13 5.71 8.12 18.21
CA GLU A 13 6.50 9.24 18.72
C GLU A 13 7.71 8.79 19.55
N CYS A 14 7.60 7.68 20.29
CA CYS A 14 8.65 7.31 21.25
C CYS A 14 8.95 5.80 21.33
N VAL A 15 8.33 4.98 20.49
CA VAL A 15 8.54 3.52 20.37
C VAL A 15 8.17 2.72 21.65
N ALA A 16 7.55 3.35 22.65
CA ALA A 16 7.06 2.63 23.83
C ALA A 16 5.82 1.80 23.54
N THR A 17 5.49 0.89 24.45
CA THR A 17 4.26 0.07 24.42
C THR A 17 3.01 0.94 24.56
N LEU A 18 1.88 0.35 24.24
CA LEU A 18 0.56 1.00 24.26
C LEU A 18 -0.39 0.21 25.14
N ASP A 19 -1.15 0.92 25.96
CA ASP A 19 -2.25 0.36 26.73
C ASP A 19 -3.58 0.61 26.01
N LEU A 20 -4.43 -0.40 25.96
CA LEU A 20 -5.77 -0.28 25.40
C LEU A 20 -6.74 0.23 26.45
N LEU A 21 -7.30 1.41 26.21
CA LEU A 21 -8.37 2.02 26.99
C LEU A 21 -9.67 1.90 26.19
N GLY A 22 -10.54 0.94 26.53
CA GLY A 22 -11.78 0.71 25.81
C GLY A 22 -12.55 -0.50 26.30
N GLN A 23 -13.80 -0.61 25.87
CA GLN A 23 -14.63 -1.75 26.20
C GLN A 23 -14.37 -2.91 25.23
N ARG A 24 -14.14 -4.08 25.78
CA ARG A 24 -14.07 -5.33 25.03
C ARG A 24 -15.46 -5.68 24.51
N GLY A 25 -15.56 -5.85 23.20
CA GLY A 25 -16.76 -6.38 22.57
C GLY A 25 -16.83 -7.92 22.63
N GLN A 26 -17.87 -8.48 22.04
CA GLN A 26 -17.96 -9.92 21.84
C GLN A 26 -16.79 -10.42 20.97
N ASN A 27 -16.27 -11.62 21.24
CA ASN A 27 -15.17 -12.27 20.53
C ASN A 27 -13.79 -11.59 20.66
N GLN A 28 -13.49 -10.87 21.76
CA GLN A 28 -12.22 -10.20 21.99
C GLN A 28 -11.88 -9.12 20.92
N GLU A 29 -12.87 -8.66 20.17
CA GLU A 29 -12.72 -7.58 19.21
C GLU A 29 -13.10 -6.25 19.83
N VAL A 30 -12.17 -5.28 19.86
CA VAL A 30 -12.44 -3.92 20.31
C VAL A 30 -12.73 -3.04 19.09
N ARG A 31 -13.87 -2.37 19.08
CA ARG A 31 -14.30 -1.52 17.96
C ARG A 31 -14.09 -0.04 18.19
N THR A 32 -14.19 0.38 19.45
CA THR A 32 -14.02 1.79 19.86
C THR A 32 -13.20 1.87 21.14
N GLY A 33 -12.35 2.88 21.25
CA GLY A 33 -11.47 3.08 22.40
C GLY A 33 -10.30 4.00 22.09
N GLU A 34 -9.29 3.94 22.91
CA GLU A 34 -8.02 4.62 22.73
C GLU A 34 -6.84 3.69 23.02
N LEU A 35 -5.74 3.92 22.31
CA LEU A 35 -4.43 3.36 22.67
C LEU A 35 -3.61 4.48 23.33
N ALA A 36 -3.25 4.30 24.57
CA ALA A 36 -2.45 5.26 25.34
C ALA A 36 -0.99 4.83 25.41
N CYS A 37 -0.07 5.75 25.09
CA CYS A 37 1.35 5.46 25.23
C CYS A 37 1.74 5.42 26.72
N THR A 38 2.49 4.37 27.09
CA THR A 38 2.96 4.18 28.49
C THR A 38 4.05 5.16 28.90
N ARG A 39 4.63 5.96 27.96
CA ARG A 39 5.77 6.84 28.22
C ARG A 39 5.54 8.33 27.91
N CYS A 40 4.97 8.66 26.75
CA CYS A 40 4.91 10.06 26.28
C CYS A 40 3.50 10.67 26.31
N ALA A 41 2.54 10.02 26.93
CA ALA A 41 1.15 10.43 27.05
C ALA A 41 0.39 10.62 25.69
N ALA A 42 1.00 10.26 24.54
CA ALA A 42 0.32 10.27 23.25
C ALA A 42 -0.84 9.28 23.27
N ARG A 43 -1.94 9.69 22.64
CA ARG A 43 -3.17 8.88 22.54
C ARG A 43 -3.60 8.73 21.11
N TYR A 44 -4.04 7.53 20.75
CA TYR A 44 -4.45 7.17 19.41
C TYR A 44 -5.85 6.58 19.46
N ARG A 45 -6.77 7.12 18.67
CA ARG A 45 -8.15 6.65 18.64
C ARG A 45 -8.23 5.27 17.98
N LEU A 46 -9.11 4.45 18.53
CA LEU A 46 -9.58 3.22 17.90
C LEU A 46 -10.99 3.46 17.39
N GLU A 47 -11.15 3.55 16.08
CA GLU A 47 -12.43 3.87 15.44
C GLU A 47 -12.86 2.72 14.51
N ALA A 48 -14.08 2.21 14.67
CA ALA A 48 -14.63 1.10 13.88
C ALA A 48 -13.71 -0.14 13.80
N GLY A 49 -12.89 -0.38 14.84
CA GLY A 49 -11.96 -1.51 14.89
C GLY A 49 -10.57 -1.24 14.30
N VAL A 50 -10.31 -0.04 13.76
CA VAL A 50 -9.02 0.36 13.19
C VAL A 50 -8.31 1.33 14.15
N PRO A 51 -7.10 1.00 14.65
CA PRO A 51 -6.28 1.95 15.40
C PRO A 51 -5.71 3.01 14.47
N ARG A 52 -5.95 4.28 14.79
CA ARG A 52 -5.49 5.45 14.04
C ARG A 52 -4.15 5.94 14.61
N MET A 53 -3.08 5.32 14.18
CA MET A 53 -1.71 5.57 14.66
C MET A 53 -1.05 6.75 13.91
N LEU A 54 -1.82 7.81 13.70
CA LEU A 54 -1.37 9.05 13.06
C LEU A 54 -0.97 10.07 14.13
N ARG A 55 -0.06 10.99 13.76
CA ARG A 55 0.36 12.07 14.67
C ARG A 55 -0.83 12.90 15.10
N ALA A 56 -0.98 13.09 16.42
CA ALA A 56 -2.09 13.85 16.98
C ALA A 56 -2.11 15.30 16.47
N GLY A 57 -3.30 15.78 16.09
CA GLY A 57 -3.52 17.16 15.64
C GLY A 57 -3.00 17.47 14.22
N ALA A 58 -2.35 16.55 13.53
CA ALA A 58 -1.94 16.78 12.15
C ALA A 58 -3.17 16.76 11.22
N PRO A 59 -3.38 17.81 10.40
CA PRO A 59 -4.47 17.79 9.43
C PRO A 59 -4.23 16.72 8.36
N ALA A 60 -5.31 16.06 7.92
CA ALA A 60 -5.21 15.10 6.84
C ALA A 60 -4.66 15.75 5.57
N THR A 61 -3.56 15.20 5.04
CA THR A 61 -2.91 15.68 3.84
C THR A 61 -3.78 15.51 2.59
N ARG A 62 -3.46 16.24 1.52
CA ARG A 62 -4.15 16.04 0.22
C ARG A 62 -3.98 14.63 -0.31
N THR A 63 -2.79 14.09 -0.24
CA THR A 63 -2.48 12.71 -0.64
C THR A 63 -3.31 11.71 0.15
N GLN A 64 -3.42 11.87 1.47
CA GLN A 64 -4.25 11.02 2.32
C GLN A 64 -5.72 11.03 1.90
N LYS A 65 -6.29 12.22 1.68
CA LYS A 65 -7.68 12.38 1.24
C LYS A 65 -7.91 11.82 -0.17
N SER A 66 -6.94 12.00 -1.06
CA SER A 66 -7.00 11.51 -2.43
C SER A 66 -7.06 9.99 -2.48
N PHE A 67 -6.12 9.29 -1.83
CA PHE A 67 -6.11 7.83 -1.79
C PHE A 67 -7.30 7.26 -1.03
N GLY A 68 -7.70 7.84 0.10
CA GLY A 68 -8.89 7.42 0.82
C GLY A 68 -10.13 7.45 -0.08
N ARG A 69 -10.32 8.54 -0.85
CA ARG A 69 -11.42 8.65 -1.81
C ARG A 69 -11.27 7.65 -2.97
N GLN A 70 -10.07 7.49 -3.52
CA GLN A 70 -9.80 6.57 -4.63
C GLN A 70 -10.19 5.14 -4.27
N TRP A 71 -9.75 4.64 -3.13
CA TRP A 71 -10.07 3.30 -2.67
C TRP A 71 -11.54 3.13 -2.28
N GLN A 72 -12.17 4.18 -1.74
CA GLN A 72 -13.61 4.18 -1.52
C GLN A 72 -14.38 4.06 -2.84
N MET A 73 -14.01 4.84 -3.86
CA MET A 73 -14.61 4.77 -5.19
C MET A 73 -14.40 3.38 -5.84
N HIS A 74 -13.22 2.80 -5.68
CA HIS A 74 -12.93 1.45 -6.14
C HIS A 74 -13.84 0.42 -5.45
N SER A 75 -13.96 0.45 -4.14
CA SER A 75 -14.81 -0.46 -3.37
C SER A 75 -16.31 -0.33 -3.70
N GLN A 76 -16.75 0.86 -4.13
CA GLN A 76 -18.12 1.14 -4.58
C GLN A 76 -18.36 0.77 -6.06
N GLY A 77 -17.33 0.31 -6.79
CA GLY A 77 -17.43 -0.07 -8.19
C GLY A 77 -17.47 1.11 -9.17
N SER A 78 -17.01 2.29 -8.78
CA SER A 78 -16.86 3.45 -9.68
C SER A 78 -15.79 3.24 -10.75
N PHE A 79 -14.88 2.30 -10.51
CA PHE A 79 -13.93 1.72 -11.46
C PHE A 79 -14.19 0.20 -11.53
N GLU A 80 -13.26 -0.58 -12.08
CA GLU A 80 -13.41 -2.04 -12.09
C GLU A 80 -13.23 -2.61 -10.67
N ARG A 81 -14.27 -3.29 -10.18
CA ARG A 81 -14.32 -3.79 -8.82
C ARG A 81 -13.35 -4.96 -8.58
N ASP A 82 -13.16 -5.79 -9.61
CA ASP A 82 -12.43 -7.06 -9.50
C ASP A 82 -10.97 -6.98 -9.98
N LEU A 83 -10.51 -5.79 -10.35
CA LEU A 83 -9.16 -5.57 -10.85
C LEU A 83 -8.49 -4.40 -10.15
N ILE A 84 -7.28 -4.62 -9.67
CA ILE A 84 -6.36 -3.59 -9.20
C ILE A 84 -5.32 -3.35 -10.28
N TYR A 85 -5.29 -2.15 -10.86
CA TYR A 85 -4.38 -1.82 -11.97
C TYR A 85 -4.43 -2.84 -13.13
N SER A 86 -5.66 -3.30 -13.48
CA SER A 86 -5.91 -4.34 -14.50
C SER A 86 -5.44 -5.74 -14.13
N LYS A 87 -5.04 -6.00 -12.89
CA LYS A 87 -4.67 -7.33 -12.37
C LYS A 87 -5.80 -7.90 -11.53
N SER A 88 -6.07 -9.17 -11.71
CA SER A 88 -6.96 -9.95 -10.84
C SER A 88 -6.28 -10.24 -9.49
N SER A 89 -7.07 -10.59 -8.50
CA SER A 89 -6.60 -11.06 -7.19
C SER A 89 -5.58 -12.22 -7.30
N ALA A 90 -5.82 -13.18 -8.18
CA ALA A 90 -4.91 -14.30 -8.41
C ALA A 90 -3.56 -13.86 -9.00
N GLU A 91 -3.57 -12.88 -9.91
CA GLU A 91 -2.34 -12.31 -10.47
C GLU A 91 -1.56 -11.52 -9.42
N CYS A 92 -2.22 -10.73 -8.56
CA CYS A 92 -1.57 -10.03 -7.47
C CYS A 92 -0.93 -11.00 -6.45
N LEU A 93 -1.60 -12.10 -6.13
CA LEU A 93 -1.09 -13.13 -5.24
C LEU A 93 0.11 -13.87 -5.85
N GLU A 94 0.07 -14.14 -7.16
CA GLU A 94 1.20 -14.73 -7.87
C GLU A 94 2.40 -13.77 -7.96
N ASP A 95 2.16 -12.46 -8.15
CA ASP A 95 3.21 -11.45 -8.10
C ASP A 95 3.88 -11.39 -6.71
N PHE A 96 3.09 -11.48 -5.64
CA PHE A 96 3.61 -11.59 -4.27
C PHE A 96 4.49 -12.84 -4.11
N ARG A 97 4.01 -14.01 -4.54
CA ARG A 97 4.74 -15.27 -4.48
C ARG A 97 6.08 -15.18 -5.22
N ARG A 98 6.06 -14.65 -6.45
CA ARG A 98 7.26 -14.49 -7.31
C ARG A 98 8.24 -13.48 -6.74
N ALA A 99 7.75 -12.35 -6.23
CA ALA A 99 8.60 -11.29 -5.68
C ALA A 99 9.45 -11.78 -4.51
N PHE A 100 8.89 -12.61 -3.66
CA PHE A 100 9.60 -13.19 -2.53
C PHE A 100 10.27 -14.52 -2.83
N ASN A 101 10.17 -15.02 -4.07
CA ASN A 101 10.70 -16.32 -4.50
C ASN A 101 10.23 -17.45 -3.58
N LEU A 102 8.91 -17.56 -3.39
CA LEU A 102 8.28 -18.58 -2.60
C LEU A 102 7.84 -19.75 -3.50
N GLU A 103 8.08 -20.97 -3.09
CA GLU A 103 7.56 -22.14 -3.79
C GLU A 103 6.04 -22.23 -3.64
N ASP A 104 5.58 -22.03 -2.40
CA ASP A 104 4.17 -22.00 -2.02
C ASP A 104 3.95 -21.05 -0.85
N LEU A 105 2.75 -20.47 -0.77
CA LEU A 105 2.36 -19.57 0.33
C LEU A 105 2.11 -20.33 1.64
N SER A 106 1.84 -21.62 1.59
CA SER A 106 1.76 -22.48 2.80
C SER A 106 3.09 -22.59 3.55
N SER A 107 4.23 -22.24 2.90
CA SER A 107 5.56 -22.18 3.53
C SER A 107 5.72 -21.01 4.51
N LEU A 108 4.79 -20.05 4.51
CA LEU A 108 4.81 -18.85 5.37
C LEU A 108 4.32 -19.10 6.80
N ARG A 109 4.52 -20.31 7.32
CA ARG A 109 4.14 -20.68 8.70
C ARG A 109 4.88 -19.83 9.72
N ASN A 110 4.13 -19.28 10.69
CA ASN A 110 4.66 -18.43 11.76
C ASN A 110 5.39 -17.16 11.27
N CYS A 111 5.28 -16.81 9.99
CA CYS A 111 5.82 -15.58 9.46
C CYS A 111 4.93 -14.39 9.81
N VAL A 112 5.55 -13.24 10.00
CA VAL A 112 4.87 -11.96 10.16
C VAL A 112 5.09 -11.12 8.89
N ILE A 113 4.00 -10.76 8.23
CA ILE A 113 3.99 -10.09 6.93
C ILE A 113 3.39 -8.70 7.08
N LEU A 114 4.04 -7.68 6.53
CA LEU A 114 3.51 -6.33 6.44
C LEU A 114 3.16 -6.00 4.98
N ASP A 115 1.90 -5.66 4.75
CA ASP A 115 1.43 -5.00 3.54
C ASP A 115 1.41 -3.48 3.79
N ALA A 116 2.46 -2.80 3.34
CA ALA A 116 2.71 -1.39 3.62
C ALA A 116 2.14 -0.49 2.51
N GLY A 117 0.97 0.05 2.75
CA GLY A 117 0.10 0.74 1.80
C GLY A 117 -0.96 -0.20 1.26
N CYS A 118 -1.65 -0.92 2.15
CA CYS A 118 -2.57 -2.00 1.80
C CYS A 118 -3.84 -1.56 1.04
N GLY A 119 -4.09 -0.24 0.92
CA GLY A 119 -5.27 0.29 0.27
C GLY A 119 -6.56 -0.30 0.85
N SER A 120 -7.40 -0.88 -0.01
CA SER A 120 -8.65 -1.54 0.39
C SER A 120 -8.47 -3.00 0.85
N GLY A 121 -7.23 -3.50 0.98
CA GLY A 121 -6.90 -4.75 1.66
C GLY A 121 -7.14 -6.02 0.84
N GLU A 122 -7.24 -5.94 -0.48
CA GLU A 122 -7.43 -7.12 -1.35
C GLU A 122 -6.29 -8.11 -1.18
N LEU A 123 -5.05 -7.66 -1.47
CA LEU A 123 -3.87 -8.52 -1.35
C LEU A 123 -3.65 -9.00 0.10
N THR A 124 -3.84 -8.09 1.08
CA THR A 124 -3.76 -8.44 2.50
C THR A 124 -4.66 -9.62 2.85
N ALA A 125 -5.92 -9.58 2.39
CA ALA A 125 -6.90 -10.64 2.65
C ALA A 125 -6.53 -11.95 1.93
N ASP A 126 -6.05 -11.87 0.70
CA ASP A 126 -5.75 -13.04 -0.12
C ASP A 126 -4.48 -13.75 0.37
N VAL A 127 -3.43 -13.00 0.74
CA VAL A 127 -2.23 -13.57 1.38
C VAL A 127 -2.60 -14.26 2.69
N ALA A 128 -3.45 -13.64 3.52
CA ALA A 128 -3.86 -14.23 4.79
C ALA A 128 -4.67 -15.51 4.64
N ARG A 129 -5.55 -15.60 3.62
CA ARG A 129 -6.29 -16.84 3.31
C ARG A 129 -5.38 -17.93 2.79
N ALA A 130 -4.39 -17.57 1.95
CA ALA A 130 -3.44 -18.50 1.38
C ALA A 130 -2.38 -18.99 2.38
N ALA A 131 -2.11 -18.20 3.43
CA ALA A 131 -1.14 -18.48 4.49
C ALA A 131 -1.81 -18.39 5.88
N PRO A 132 -2.69 -19.33 6.26
CA PRO A 132 -3.50 -19.21 7.48
C PRO A 132 -2.68 -19.27 8.79
N GLU A 133 -1.47 -19.81 8.74
CA GLU A 133 -0.54 -19.87 9.88
C GLU A 133 0.41 -18.65 9.95
N ALA A 134 0.37 -17.74 8.99
CA ALA A 134 1.08 -16.47 9.04
C ALA A 134 0.25 -15.42 9.76
N THR A 135 0.89 -14.37 10.29
CA THR A 135 0.23 -13.12 10.71
C THR A 135 0.41 -12.07 9.65
N VAL A 136 -0.68 -11.52 9.12
CA VAL A 136 -0.64 -10.48 8.09
C VAL A 136 -1.12 -9.15 8.67
N VAL A 137 -0.30 -8.12 8.54
CA VAL A 137 -0.62 -6.76 8.99
C VAL A 137 -0.76 -5.87 7.75
N GLY A 138 -1.94 -5.31 7.52
CA GLY A 138 -2.15 -4.27 6.54
C GLY A 138 -2.01 -2.90 7.19
N MET A 139 -1.23 -2.01 6.56
CA MET A 139 -1.06 -0.64 7.02
C MET A 139 -1.33 0.33 5.87
N ASP A 140 -2.22 1.30 6.08
CA ASP A 140 -2.47 2.37 5.12
C ASP A 140 -2.57 3.73 5.83
N PHE A 141 -2.14 4.78 5.12
CA PHE A 141 -2.17 6.15 5.65
C PHE A 141 -3.55 6.77 5.56
N SER A 142 -4.36 6.34 4.60
CA SER A 142 -5.66 6.92 4.26
C SER A 142 -6.83 6.25 5.00
N GLU A 143 -8.02 6.76 4.78
CA GLU A 143 -9.27 6.14 5.27
C GLU A 143 -9.57 4.77 4.59
N ALA A 144 -8.77 4.38 3.59
CA ALA A 144 -8.83 3.04 2.99
C ALA A 144 -8.59 1.92 4.02
N ALA A 145 -7.86 2.20 5.10
CA ALA A 145 -7.68 1.26 6.20
C ALA A 145 -9.03 0.77 6.79
N HIS A 146 -10.08 1.60 6.78
CA HIS A 146 -11.42 1.16 7.21
C HIS A 146 -12.06 0.20 6.20
N VAL A 147 -11.86 0.45 4.90
CA VAL A 147 -12.32 -0.46 3.82
C VAL A 147 -11.59 -1.80 3.93
N ALA A 148 -10.27 -1.76 4.13
CA ALA A 148 -9.44 -2.94 4.34
C ALA A 148 -9.89 -3.74 5.57
N PHE A 149 -10.19 -3.05 6.68
CA PHE A 149 -10.68 -3.71 7.90
C PHE A 149 -11.99 -4.47 7.67
N GLU A 150 -12.98 -3.84 7.02
CA GLU A 150 -14.26 -4.51 6.73
C GLU A 150 -14.07 -5.67 5.72
N ARG A 151 -13.18 -5.55 4.74
CA ARG A 151 -12.84 -6.63 3.80
C ARG A 151 -12.18 -7.82 4.50
N CYS A 152 -11.27 -7.56 5.42
CA CYS A 152 -10.54 -8.58 6.16
C CYS A 152 -11.33 -9.13 7.36
N ARG A 153 -12.54 -8.63 7.59
CA ARG A 153 -13.37 -9.06 8.69
C ARG A 153 -13.66 -10.56 8.61
N GLY A 154 -13.47 -11.26 9.72
CA GLY A 154 -13.63 -12.71 9.78
C GLY A 154 -12.39 -13.53 9.40
N ILE A 155 -11.33 -12.91 8.86
CA ILE A 155 -10.04 -13.58 8.63
C ILE A 155 -9.23 -13.51 9.93
N PRO A 156 -8.92 -14.67 10.59
CA PRO A 156 -8.42 -14.65 11.97
C PRO A 156 -6.98 -14.12 12.11
N ASN A 157 -6.17 -14.24 11.09
CA ASN A 157 -4.74 -13.92 11.08
C ASN A 157 -4.41 -12.55 10.44
N VAL A 158 -5.41 -11.64 10.30
CA VAL A 158 -5.20 -10.30 9.74
C VAL A 158 -5.37 -9.22 10.79
N HIS A 159 -4.52 -8.22 10.74
CA HIS A 159 -4.63 -6.98 11.47
C HIS A 159 -4.55 -5.79 10.52
N ILE A 160 -5.35 -4.74 10.74
CA ILE A 160 -5.32 -3.51 9.94
C ILE A 160 -5.03 -2.32 10.85
N VAL A 161 -4.15 -1.43 10.38
CA VAL A 161 -3.72 -0.22 11.10
C VAL A 161 -3.73 0.98 10.16
N GLN A 162 -4.27 2.10 10.60
CA GLN A 162 -4.10 3.37 9.90
C GLN A 162 -2.84 4.07 10.42
N ALA A 163 -1.80 4.20 9.58
CA ALA A 163 -0.52 4.79 10.00
C ALA A 163 0.28 5.37 8.83
N ASP A 164 1.21 6.27 9.17
CA ASP A 164 2.15 6.89 8.24
C ASP A 164 3.38 5.98 8.02
N LEU A 165 3.69 5.67 6.77
CA LEU A 165 4.88 4.92 6.36
C LEU A 165 6.20 5.56 6.81
N SER A 166 6.22 6.87 7.01
CA SER A 166 7.41 7.58 7.51
C SER A 166 7.64 7.38 9.01
N LEU A 167 6.59 6.97 9.75
CA LEU A 167 6.60 6.73 11.19
C LEU A 167 5.76 5.48 11.52
N PRO A 168 6.13 4.30 11.00
CA PRO A 168 5.34 3.09 11.20
C PRO A 168 5.31 2.71 12.68
N PRO A 169 4.13 2.34 13.21
CA PRO A 169 3.93 2.07 14.64
C PRO A 169 4.35 0.63 15.02
N PHE A 170 5.51 0.20 14.58
CA PHE A 170 6.01 -1.16 14.82
C PHE A 170 7.44 -1.13 15.34
N PRO A 171 7.84 -2.14 16.12
CA PRO A 171 9.25 -2.28 16.53
C PRO A 171 10.13 -2.55 15.30
N CYS A 172 11.39 -2.16 15.38
CA CYS A 172 12.37 -2.59 14.39
C CYS A 172 12.49 -4.12 14.36
N ARG A 173 12.78 -4.68 13.17
CA ARG A 173 13.02 -6.12 12.97
C ARG A 173 11.86 -7.00 13.43
N SER A 174 10.62 -6.61 13.10
CA SER A 174 9.40 -7.33 13.50
C SER A 174 8.74 -8.13 12.37
N PHE A 175 9.14 -7.92 11.12
CA PHE A 175 8.53 -8.58 9.97
C PHE A 175 9.51 -9.45 9.19
N ASP A 176 9.05 -10.62 8.79
CA ASP A 176 9.78 -11.52 7.91
C ASP A 176 9.68 -11.07 6.45
N PHE A 177 8.52 -10.53 6.07
CA PHE A 177 8.26 -10.01 4.74
C PHE A 177 7.59 -8.64 4.83
N VAL A 178 8.10 -7.69 4.05
CA VAL A 178 7.49 -6.35 3.89
C VAL A 178 7.21 -6.13 2.41
N TRP A 179 5.95 -5.92 2.08
CA TRP A 179 5.46 -5.63 0.74
C TRP A 179 5.04 -4.17 0.64
N SER A 180 5.49 -3.46 -0.40
CA SER A 180 5.04 -2.08 -0.68
C SER A 180 4.97 -1.85 -2.19
N GLU A 181 3.78 -2.00 -2.76
CA GLU A 181 3.54 -1.88 -4.19
C GLU A 181 2.77 -0.59 -4.51
N GLY A 182 3.35 0.29 -5.31
CA GLY A 182 2.66 1.50 -5.77
C GLY A 182 2.50 2.59 -4.71
N VAL A 183 3.32 2.62 -3.65
CA VAL A 183 3.04 3.43 -2.44
C VAL A 183 4.10 4.48 -2.15
N ILE A 184 5.35 4.08 -1.90
CA ILE A 184 6.34 4.99 -1.29
C ILE A 184 6.73 6.18 -2.18
N HIS A 185 6.58 6.07 -3.49
CA HIS A 185 6.81 7.17 -4.43
C HIS A 185 5.71 8.26 -4.41
N HIS A 186 4.64 8.02 -3.64
CA HIS A 186 3.59 8.99 -3.34
C HIS A 186 3.75 9.65 -1.96
N THR A 187 4.86 9.40 -1.27
CA THR A 187 5.19 10.07 0.00
C THR A 187 6.01 11.33 -0.25
N PRO A 188 6.08 12.26 0.70
CA PRO A 188 6.90 13.48 0.56
C PRO A 188 8.38 13.20 0.30
N ASN A 189 8.90 12.05 0.79
CA ASN A 189 10.28 11.62 0.60
C ASN A 189 10.36 10.09 0.51
N THR A 190 10.50 9.58 -0.72
CA THR A 190 10.53 8.15 -1.02
C THR A 190 11.66 7.41 -0.29
N ALA A 191 12.87 7.97 -0.29
CA ALA A 191 14.03 7.35 0.35
C ALA A 191 13.86 7.24 1.88
N ARG A 192 13.25 8.25 2.51
CA ARG A 192 12.94 8.21 3.94
C ARG A 192 11.88 7.14 4.25
N SER A 193 10.83 7.04 3.45
CA SER A 193 9.81 6.01 3.60
C SER A 193 10.39 4.62 3.40
N PHE A 194 11.24 4.43 2.39
CA PHE A 194 12.01 3.20 2.20
C PHE A 194 12.84 2.85 3.44
N ALA A 195 13.62 3.81 3.96
CA ALA A 195 14.45 3.59 5.17
C ALA A 195 13.61 3.24 6.41
N SER A 196 12.40 3.80 6.52
CA SER A 196 11.48 3.47 7.62
C SER A 196 10.95 2.05 7.51
N LEU A 197 10.58 1.58 6.31
CA LEU A 197 10.17 0.20 6.07
C LEU A 197 11.32 -0.79 6.25
N SER A 198 12.52 -0.45 5.76
CA SER A 198 13.69 -1.32 5.84
C SER A 198 14.11 -1.68 7.27
N ARG A 199 13.85 -0.78 8.23
CA ARG A 199 14.13 -1.02 9.66
C ARG A 199 13.18 -2.04 10.29
N LEU A 200 12.01 -2.24 9.70
CA LEU A 200 11.02 -3.20 10.18
C LEU A 200 11.36 -4.63 9.82
N VAL A 201 12.20 -4.83 8.80
CA VAL A 201 12.57 -6.16 8.30
C VAL A 201 13.56 -6.83 9.25
N ARG A 202 13.28 -8.09 9.61
CA ARG A 202 14.18 -8.95 10.40
C ARG A 202 15.46 -9.29 9.63
N PRO A 203 16.54 -9.67 10.32
CA PRO A 203 17.66 -10.36 9.64
C PRO A 203 17.12 -11.56 8.85
N LEU A 204 17.61 -11.76 7.64
CA LEU A 204 17.15 -12.75 6.64
C LEU A 204 15.72 -12.54 6.11
N GLY A 205 15.00 -11.55 6.62
CA GLY A 205 13.70 -11.13 6.08
C GLY A 205 13.84 -10.39 4.74
N LYS A 206 12.73 -10.20 4.05
CA LYS A 206 12.71 -9.61 2.70
C LYS A 206 11.86 -8.37 2.63
N LEU A 207 12.32 -7.37 1.85
CA LEU A 207 11.58 -6.17 1.49
C LEU A 207 11.37 -6.13 -0.03
N TYR A 208 10.12 -6.07 -0.44
CA TYR A 208 9.74 -5.79 -1.82
C TYR A 208 9.20 -4.37 -1.94
N VAL A 209 9.63 -3.67 -3.00
CA VAL A 209 9.03 -2.40 -3.40
C VAL A 209 8.79 -2.36 -4.90
N TRP A 210 7.63 -1.78 -5.29
CA TRP A 210 7.35 -1.40 -6.66
C TRP A 210 7.11 0.11 -6.71
N ILE A 211 7.88 0.82 -7.55
CA ILE A 211 7.85 2.28 -7.66
C ILE A 211 8.06 2.73 -9.11
N TYR A 212 7.66 3.96 -9.41
CA TYR A 212 7.78 4.52 -10.74
C TYR A 212 9.24 4.73 -11.18
N SER A 213 9.56 4.22 -12.39
CA SER A 213 10.84 4.42 -13.06
C SER A 213 10.88 5.77 -13.79
N ASP A 214 12.03 6.45 -13.76
CA ASP A 214 12.33 7.64 -14.55
C ASP A 214 12.45 7.34 -16.06
N ARG A 215 12.69 6.07 -16.43
CA ARG A 215 12.83 5.59 -17.82
C ARG A 215 11.48 5.37 -18.51
N VAL A 216 10.39 5.32 -17.74
CA VAL A 216 9.06 5.01 -18.28
C VAL A 216 8.24 6.29 -18.46
N THR A 217 7.82 6.54 -19.69
CA THR A 217 6.87 7.61 -20.00
C THR A 217 5.53 7.02 -20.40
N THR A 218 4.48 7.35 -19.66
CA THR A 218 3.11 6.96 -19.98
C THR A 218 2.28 8.18 -20.36
N PRO A 219 1.17 8.01 -21.11
CA PRO A 219 0.26 9.11 -21.40
C PRO A 219 -0.22 9.86 -20.15
N TYR A 220 -0.49 9.14 -19.06
CA TYR A 220 -0.95 9.75 -17.80
C TYR A 220 0.14 10.63 -17.16
N ARG A 221 1.41 10.21 -17.20
CA ARG A 221 2.57 10.97 -16.68
C ARG A 221 2.81 12.24 -17.50
N LEU A 222 2.66 12.13 -18.82
CA LEU A 222 2.76 13.28 -19.72
C LEU A 222 1.65 14.31 -19.43
N VAL A 223 0.40 13.84 -19.30
CA VAL A 223 -0.74 14.71 -18.96
C VAL A 223 -0.53 15.38 -17.61
N ARG A 224 -0.06 14.66 -16.60
CA ARG A 224 0.27 15.25 -15.29
C ARG A 224 1.31 16.37 -15.42
N LYS A 225 2.34 16.18 -16.24
CA LYS A 225 3.39 17.18 -16.47
C LYS A 225 2.83 18.45 -17.15
N ILE A 226 1.91 18.28 -18.13
CA ILE A 226 1.27 19.38 -18.85
C ILE A 226 0.31 20.16 -17.94
N LEU A 227 -0.52 19.48 -17.16
CA LEU A 227 -1.57 20.12 -16.35
C LEU A 227 -1.03 20.87 -15.12
N HIS A 228 0.22 20.73 -14.78
CA HIS A 228 0.86 21.37 -13.63
C HIS A 228 -0.03 21.41 -12.37
N LYS A 229 0.29 20.63 -11.35
CA LYS A 229 -0.48 20.51 -10.09
C LYS A 229 -1.97 20.14 -10.24
N PRO A 230 -2.32 19.11 -11.05
CA PRO A 230 -3.72 18.71 -11.25
C PRO A 230 -4.42 18.32 -9.93
N TYR A 231 -3.68 17.87 -8.93
CA TYR A 231 -4.17 17.53 -7.60
C TYR A 231 -4.85 18.69 -6.84
N LEU A 232 -4.73 19.93 -7.34
CA LEU A 232 -5.44 21.08 -6.78
C LEU A 232 -6.92 21.14 -7.21
N LEU A 233 -7.29 20.42 -8.27
CA LEU A 233 -8.68 20.34 -8.72
C LEU A 233 -9.55 19.58 -7.67
N PRO A 234 -10.83 19.91 -7.58
CA PRO A 234 -11.79 19.14 -6.81
C PRO A 234 -11.83 17.68 -7.31
N SER A 235 -12.00 16.72 -6.39
CA SER A 235 -11.99 15.28 -6.73
C SER A 235 -13.03 14.89 -7.80
N ALA A 236 -14.20 15.54 -7.80
CA ALA A 236 -15.21 15.30 -8.83
C ALA A 236 -14.75 15.77 -10.21
N ALA A 237 -14.06 16.91 -10.28
CA ALA A 237 -13.48 17.42 -11.52
C ALA A 237 -12.34 16.52 -12.02
N LEU A 238 -11.47 16.05 -11.11
CA LEU A 238 -10.42 15.07 -11.45
C LEU A 238 -11.01 13.76 -11.96
N TYR A 239 -12.09 13.27 -11.34
CA TYR A 239 -12.79 12.07 -11.77
C TYR A 239 -13.35 12.24 -13.19
N ALA A 240 -14.09 13.32 -13.46
CA ALA A 240 -14.63 13.62 -14.77
C ALA A 240 -13.52 13.79 -15.82
N LEU A 241 -12.44 14.48 -15.48
CA LEU A 241 -11.27 14.67 -16.35
C LEU A 241 -10.60 13.31 -16.66
N SER A 242 -10.48 12.43 -15.68
CA SER A 242 -9.87 11.10 -15.88
C SER A 242 -10.66 10.27 -16.90
N TRP A 243 -11.98 10.29 -16.86
CA TRP A 243 -12.83 9.65 -17.87
C TRP A 243 -12.74 10.33 -19.22
N ALA A 244 -12.74 11.67 -19.28
CA ALA A 244 -12.60 12.41 -20.54
C ALA A 244 -11.27 12.11 -21.24
N LEU A 245 -10.18 11.98 -20.50
CA LEU A 245 -8.85 11.62 -21.00
C LEU A 245 -8.75 10.12 -21.37
N ALA A 246 -9.48 9.27 -20.67
CA ALA A 246 -9.46 7.83 -20.92
C ALA A 246 -10.13 7.46 -22.26
N LEU A 247 -11.20 8.14 -22.66
CA LEU A 247 -11.96 7.83 -23.88
C LEU A 247 -11.08 7.81 -25.15
N PRO A 248 -10.33 8.89 -25.50
CA PRO A 248 -9.51 8.88 -26.71
C PRO A 248 -8.34 7.89 -26.60
N LEU A 249 -7.74 7.72 -25.43
CA LEU A 249 -6.66 6.76 -25.24
C LEU A 249 -7.16 5.32 -25.36
N HIS A 250 -8.34 5.03 -24.82
CA HIS A 250 -8.97 3.72 -24.96
C HIS A 250 -9.28 3.41 -26.42
N GLY A 251 -9.84 4.38 -27.17
CA GLY A 251 -10.09 4.24 -28.61
C GLY A 251 -8.81 3.91 -29.38
N LEU A 252 -7.72 4.63 -29.11
CA LEU A 252 -6.40 4.36 -29.70
C LEU A 252 -5.89 2.95 -29.35
N ASN A 253 -6.02 2.53 -28.08
CA ASN A 253 -5.61 1.21 -27.66
C ASN A 253 -6.44 0.10 -28.35
N LYS A 254 -7.74 0.28 -28.52
CA LYS A 254 -8.60 -0.65 -29.26
C LYS A 254 -8.20 -0.75 -30.75
N LEU A 255 -7.84 0.36 -31.38
CA LEU A 255 -7.28 0.33 -32.73
C LEU A 255 -5.96 -0.46 -32.78
N ARG A 256 -5.06 -0.24 -31.84
CA ARG A 256 -3.80 -1.00 -31.74
C ARG A 256 -4.03 -2.49 -31.53
N GLU A 257 -5.01 -2.88 -30.72
CA GLU A 257 -5.43 -4.28 -30.55
C GLU A 257 -5.97 -4.86 -31.86
N ALA A 258 -6.86 -4.14 -32.55
CA ALA A 258 -7.44 -4.58 -33.84
C ALA A 258 -6.35 -4.80 -34.90
N PHE A 259 -5.32 -3.97 -34.94
CA PHE A 259 -4.17 -4.13 -35.83
C PHE A 259 -3.09 -5.07 -35.29
N ARG A 260 -3.33 -5.78 -34.19
CA ARG A 260 -2.38 -6.69 -33.50
C ARG A 260 -1.07 -6.03 -33.08
N LEU A 261 -1.08 -4.72 -32.88
CA LEU A 261 0.06 -3.93 -32.39
C LEU A 261 0.17 -3.94 -30.86
N SER A 262 -0.84 -4.45 -30.15
CA SER A 262 -0.86 -4.67 -28.71
C SER A 262 -1.60 -5.98 -28.40
N ARG A 263 -1.13 -6.69 -27.37
CA ARG A 263 -1.80 -7.89 -26.83
C ARG A 263 -2.51 -7.62 -25.50
N VAL A 264 -2.41 -6.40 -24.99
CA VAL A 264 -2.99 -6.02 -23.70
C VAL A 264 -4.42 -5.56 -23.92
N ASN A 265 -5.37 -6.23 -23.28
CA ASN A 265 -6.77 -5.82 -23.30
C ASN A 265 -6.97 -4.62 -22.33
N HIS A 266 -6.90 -3.42 -22.89
CA HIS A 266 -7.10 -2.19 -22.11
C HIS A 266 -8.61 -1.94 -21.92
N ARG A 267 -9.08 -2.03 -20.69
CA ARG A 267 -10.46 -1.66 -20.34
C ARG A 267 -10.55 -0.15 -20.10
N LEU A 268 -11.67 0.46 -20.47
CA LEU A 268 -11.88 1.91 -20.34
C LEU A 268 -11.79 2.37 -18.86
N ALA A 269 -12.44 1.64 -17.96
CA ALA A 269 -12.44 1.96 -16.54
C ALA A 269 -11.03 1.87 -15.93
N SER A 270 -10.23 0.87 -16.29
CA SER A 270 -8.83 0.77 -15.85
C SER A 270 -7.99 1.94 -16.38
N THR A 271 -8.26 2.38 -17.62
CA THR A 271 -7.57 3.56 -18.20
C THR A 271 -7.94 4.84 -17.42
N ALA A 272 -9.22 5.02 -17.10
CA ALA A 272 -9.69 6.16 -16.29
C ALA A 272 -9.10 6.12 -14.87
N TYR A 273 -9.05 4.95 -14.26
CA TYR A 273 -8.41 4.75 -12.96
C TYR A 273 -6.93 5.15 -12.97
N SER A 274 -6.17 4.73 -14.00
CA SER A 274 -4.75 5.08 -14.15
C SER A 274 -4.53 6.59 -14.29
N PHE A 275 -5.42 7.31 -14.98
CA PHE A 275 -5.40 8.77 -15.00
C PHE A 275 -5.67 9.36 -13.62
N TYR A 276 -6.72 8.89 -12.93
CA TYR A 276 -7.06 9.41 -11.61
C TYR A 276 -5.92 9.16 -10.61
N ASP A 277 -5.37 7.96 -10.57
CA ASP A 277 -4.25 7.55 -9.73
C ASP A 277 -3.00 8.43 -9.95
N THR A 278 -2.70 8.75 -11.22
CA THR A 278 -1.54 9.60 -11.54
C THR A 278 -1.78 11.08 -11.27
N LEU A 279 -3.00 11.58 -11.46
CA LEU A 279 -3.30 13.02 -11.39
C LEU A 279 -3.68 13.50 -9.99
N SER A 280 -4.25 12.62 -9.16
CA SER A 280 -4.82 13.00 -7.86
C SER A 280 -3.82 13.14 -6.70
N PRO A 281 -2.69 12.40 -6.61
CA PRO A 281 -1.74 12.57 -5.53
C PRO A 281 -0.95 13.88 -5.64
N GLU A 282 -0.63 14.48 -4.51
CA GLU A 282 0.27 15.65 -4.45
C GLU A 282 1.69 15.27 -4.83
N PHE A 283 2.20 14.18 -4.26
CA PHE A 283 3.54 13.68 -4.51
C PHE A 283 3.53 12.54 -5.51
N VAL A 284 4.38 12.64 -6.53
CA VAL A 284 4.69 11.56 -7.48
C VAL A 284 6.16 11.69 -7.84
N HIS A 285 6.96 10.74 -7.38
CA HIS A 285 8.40 10.69 -7.62
C HIS A 285 8.75 9.59 -8.62
N PHE A 286 9.81 9.82 -9.37
CA PHE A 286 10.36 8.88 -10.34
C PHE A 286 11.81 8.61 -9.98
N HIS A 287 12.25 7.36 -10.09
CA HIS A 287 13.55 6.93 -9.60
C HIS A 287 14.31 6.11 -10.64
N SER A 288 15.64 6.14 -10.57
CA SER A 288 16.48 5.24 -11.36
C SER A 288 16.71 3.91 -10.63
N HIS A 289 17.04 2.85 -11.39
CA HIS A 289 17.41 1.56 -10.80
C HIS A 289 18.63 1.67 -9.89
N GLU A 290 19.62 2.51 -10.25
CA GLU A 290 20.83 2.74 -9.47
C GLU A 290 20.52 3.42 -8.12
N GLU A 291 19.65 4.42 -8.14
CA GLU A 291 19.21 5.09 -6.91
C GLU A 291 18.55 4.11 -5.95
N VAL A 292 17.62 3.30 -6.46
CA VAL A 292 16.88 2.32 -5.66
C VAL A 292 17.81 1.21 -5.15
N HIS A 293 18.70 0.67 -5.99
CA HIS A 293 19.73 -0.27 -5.55
C HIS A 293 20.57 0.31 -4.42
N GLY A 294 20.96 1.59 -4.55
CA GLY A 294 21.70 2.29 -3.50
C GLY A 294 20.94 2.42 -2.19
N TRP A 295 19.59 2.51 -2.19
CA TRP A 295 18.81 2.49 -0.96
C TRP A 295 18.89 1.14 -0.26
N PHE A 296 18.74 0.04 -0.99
CA PHE A 296 18.88 -1.31 -0.45
C PHE A 296 20.28 -1.56 0.13
N ALA A 297 21.32 -1.21 -0.63
CA ALA A 297 22.70 -1.39 -0.18
C ALA A 297 23.00 -0.61 1.12
N ARG A 298 22.56 0.65 1.22
CA ARG A 298 22.74 1.47 2.44
C ARG A 298 21.97 0.94 3.65
N GLN A 299 21.02 0.05 3.46
CA GLN A 299 20.21 -0.55 4.52
C GLN A 299 20.54 -2.05 4.69
N ASP A 300 21.72 -2.47 4.30
CA ASP A 300 22.25 -3.84 4.49
C ASP A 300 21.36 -4.94 3.88
N PHE A 301 20.82 -4.73 2.66
CA PHE A 301 20.16 -5.76 1.89
C PHE A 301 21.07 -6.37 0.86
N ASP A 302 21.14 -7.72 0.84
CA ASP A 302 21.89 -8.52 -0.13
C ASP A 302 21.42 -9.98 -0.08
N PRO A 303 21.04 -10.63 -1.18
CA PRO A 303 21.00 -10.06 -2.53
C PRO A 303 19.86 -9.08 -2.76
N VAL A 304 20.03 -8.18 -3.75
CA VAL A 304 19.00 -7.29 -4.28
C VAL A 304 18.67 -7.71 -5.70
N VAL A 305 17.42 -8.10 -5.93
CA VAL A 305 16.96 -8.68 -7.20
C VAL A 305 15.89 -7.79 -7.83
N PHE A 306 16.17 -7.25 -9.03
CA PHE A 306 15.17 -6.58 -9.85
C PHE A 306 14.36 -7.60 -10.62
N LEU A 307 13.03 -7.51 -10.51
CA LEU A 307 12.11 -8.46 -11.14
C LEU A 307 11.88 -8.07 -12.60
N ALA A 308 12.04 -9.04 -13.49
CA ALA A 308 11.81 -8.84 -14.91
C ALA A 308 10.30 -8.73 -15.24
N GLY A 309 9.99 -8.04 -16.34
CA GLY A 309 8.61 -7.94 -16.86
C GLY A 309 7.81 -6.75 -16.37
N SER A 310 8.30 -5.99 -15.38
CA SER A 310 7.71 -4.71 -15.00
C SER A 310 8.32 -3.56 -15.84
N PRO A 311 7.51 -2.66 -16.40
CA PRO A 311 8.03 -1.45 -17.02
C PRO A 311 8.63 -0.48 -16.00
N ASP A 312 8.11 -0.50 -14.78
CA ASP A 312 8.58 0.26 -13.63
C ASP A 312 9.52 -0.58 -12.74
N ILE A 313 10.03 -0.01 -11.67
CA ILE A 313 11.01 -0.68 -10.81
C ILE A 313 10.29 -1.59 -9.81
N ALA A 314 10.42 -2.89 -10.03
CA ALA A 314 10.01 -3.93 -9.11
C ALA A 314 11.27 -4.61 -8.54
N VAL A 315 11.49 -4.55 -7.25
CA VAL A 315 12.74 -5.01 -6.63
C VAL A 315 12.50 -5.63 -5.26
N CYS A 316 13.19 -6.73 -5.00
CA CYS A 316 13.19 -7.41 -3.70
C CYS A 316 14.62 -7.52 -3.18
N GLY A 317 14.82 -7.21 -1.91
CA GLY A 317 16.10 -7.40 -1.21
C GLY A 317 15.93 -8.28 0.02
N THR A 318 16.97 -9.05 0.35
CA THR A 318 17.07 -9.83 1.58
C THR A 318 17.93 -9.09 2.59
N LYS A 319 17.46 -8.91 3.81
CA LYS A 319 18.18 -8.23 4.90
C LYS A 319 19.34 -9.10 5.40
N ARG A 320 20.54 -8.55 5.54
CA ARG A 320 21.67 -9.25 6.19
C ARG A 320 21.50 -9.35 7.68
#